data_a1c84dd4a4c948b5ab1a65dcdaa8a39a
#
_entry.id   a1c84dd4a4c948b5ab1a65dcdaa8a39a
#
_cell.length_a   1.000
_cell.length_b   1.000
_cell.length_c   1.000
_cell.angle_alpha   90.00
_cell.angle_beta   90.00
_cell.angle_gamma   90.00
#
_symmetry.space_group_name_H-M   'P 1'
#
loop_
_entity.id
_entity.type
_entity.pdbx_description
1 polymer ?
#
loop_
_entity_poly.entity_id
_entity_poly.type
_entity_poly.pdbx_seq_one_letter_code
_entity_poly.pdbx_strand_id
1 'polypeptide(L)'
;MDSISILKPHTKIAIRPANAEALPSSIANAYRCAFYGRPGTGFVDLPADIINNLFIPENEKSMYETPQIADPPKGAGDEARIDIIVDLIKNAKAPLILIGKGAAYAQAEESIRALIEQTQIPFLPSPMGKGVVADSQPANVSSARSVALKMADVVLILGARLNWIFHYGEAPKWNPKANFIQVDISPEEMGRNAADAKYSLLGDVGVVVAQLSRRLGTWEYNFSNSKYVESLTVAKQKNEELAAIAAQDPSIPLTYARAFDVIKSTLHTLSPPSDGGICYIAEGANTMDISRSIFPLEHPRLRLDAGTYATMGVGLPYAIAAWEAYNAPNPQASSGPKGRKKIIAIEGDSAFGFSGMEVETMARMGMDILVFVINNGGIYFGDSKTEKDWKEKQERTKRSEPGLRSWALGWEVKYQKLAEACGGLGFLVRTPEELERATIAGFNAKVPLIVNVIIQSGGVEKAVSHFSDLLVSSVLILDRALDGKSLPGRRRTKPLMIDDGKFTEQGLCKQTT
;
A
#
# COMPACT_ATOMS: atom_id res chain seq x y z
N MET A 1 -29.42 6.86 15.89
CA MET A 1 -28.61 7.14 14.70
C MET A 1 -28.77 5.94 13.76
N ASP A 2 -28.99 6.15 12.46
CA ASP A 2 -29.11 5.03 11.51
C ASP A 2 -27.74 4.66 10.94
N SER A 3 -27.05 3.70 11.58
CA SER A 3 -25.74 3.19 11.19
C SER A 3 -25.75 2.58 9.79
N ILE A 4 -26.87 1.96 9.37
CA ILE A 4 -26.99 1.35 8.03
C ILE A 4 -26.89 2.42 6.95
N SER A 5 -27.68 3.50 7.05
CA SER A 5 -27.67 4.58 6.07
C SER A 5 -26.30 5.28 5.98
N ILE A 6 -25.60 5.42 7.12
CA ILE A 6 -24.25 6.02 7.16
C ILE A 6 -23.22 5.13 6.48
N LEU A 7 -23.25 3.82 6.71
CA LEU A 7 -22.20 2.90 6.24
C LEU A 7 -22.47 2.30 4.85
N LYS A 8 -23.72 2.28 4.40
CA LYS A 8 -24.08 1.72 3.09
C LYS A 8 -23.25 2.26 1.90
N PRO A 9 -22.93 3.55 1.79
CA PRO A 9 -22.10 4.06 0.69
C PRO A 9 -20.62 3.61 0.75
N HIS A 10 -20.16 3.14 1.91
CA HIS A 10 -18.77 2.80 2.19
C HIS A 10 -18.50 1.30 2.28
N THR A 11 -19.55 0.48 2.14
CA THR A 11 -19.48 -0.98 2.30
C THR A 11 -20.11 -1.70 1.12
N LYS A 12 -19.71 -2.95 0.88
CA LYS A 12 -20.36 -3.80 -0.14
C LYS A 12 -21.77 -4.21 0.27
N ILE A 13 -21.99 -4.33 1.58
CA ILE A 13 -23.28 -4.63 2.18
C ILE A 13 -23.33 -4.02 3.59
N ALA A 14 -24.46 -3.40 3.92
CA ALA A 14 -24.78 -2.95 5.28
C ALA A 14 -26.18 -3.46 5.62
N ILE A 15 -26.30 -4.34 6.59
CA ILE A 15 -27.54 -5.01 6.98
C ILE A 15 -27.74 -5.00 8.50
N ARG A 16 -29.01 -5.07 8.90
CA ARG A 16 -29.44 -5.30 10.28
C ARG A 16 -30.32 -6.55 10.27
N PRO A 17 -30.02 -7.60 11.06
CA PRO A 17 -30.89 -8.74 11.22
C PRO A 17 -32.25 -8.31 11.73
N ALA A 18 -33.32 -8.92 11.22
CA ALA A 18 -34.68 -8.60 11.66
C ALA A 18 -35.01 -9.17 13.05
N ASN A 19 -34.37 -10.30 13.38
CA ASN A 19 -34.55 -11.03 14.63
C ASN A 19 -33.31 -11.89 14.91
N ALA A 20 -33.29 -12.60 16.00
CA ALA A 20 -32.18 -13.47 16.43
C ALA A 20 -31.92 -14.63 15.46
N GLU A 21 -33.00 -15.25 14.94
CA GLU A 21 -32.93 -16.38 14.01
C GLU A 21 -32.25 -15.97 12.67
N ALA A 22 -32.38 -14.70 12.25
CA ALA A 22 -31.74 -14.17 11.05
C ALA A 22 -30.27 -13.83 11.25
N LEU A 23 -29.74 -13.88 12.47
CA LEU A 23 -28.37 -13.45 12.79
C LEU A 23 -27.31 -14.29 12.04
N PRO A 24 -27.31 -15.66 12.11
CA PRO A 24 -26.29 -16.47 11.45
C PRO A 24 -26.26 -16.28 9.93
N SER A 25 -27.43 -16.25 9.30
CA SER A 25 -27.55 -16.03 7.85
C SER A 25 -27.12 -14.61 7.42
N SER A 26 -27.39 -13.61 8.26
CA SER A 26 -26.94 -12.22 8.01
C SER A 26 -25.42 -12.11 8.08
N ILE A 27 -24.78 -12.71 9.07
CA ILE A 27 -23.32 -12.77 9.19
C ILE A 27 -22.70 -13.51 7.99
N ALA A 28 -23.22 -14.69 7.66
CA ALA A 28 -22.76 -15.47 6.51
C ALA A 28 -22.89 -14.70 5.20
N ASN A 29 -24.02 -13.98 5.00
CA ASN A 29 -24.22 -13.16 3.80
C ASN A 29 -23.26 -11.96 3.76
N ALA A 30 -23.04 -11.27 4.89
CA ALA A 30 -22.09 -10.17 4.98
C ALA A 30 -20.66 -10.65 4.67
N TYR A 31 -20.24 -11.78 5.23
CA TYR A 31 -18.94 -12.40 4.95
C TYR A 31 -18.82 -12.79 3.47
N ARG A 32 -19.81 -13.48 2.92
CA ARG A 32 -19.84 -13.86 1.49
C ARG A 32 -19.72 -12.65 0.58
N CYS A 33 -20.48 -11.59 0.85
CA CYS A 33 -20.41 -10.34 0.06
C CYS A 33 -19.05 -9.65 0.22
N ALA A 34 -18.47 -9.65 1.42
CA ALA A 34 -17.14 -9.09 1.67
C ALA A 34 -16.04 -9.84 0.91
N PHE A 35 -16.13 -11.16 0.83
CA PHE A 35 -15.11 -12.05 0.30
C PHE A 35 -15.21 -12.27 -1.22
N TYR A 36 -16.43 -12.41 -1.79
CA TYR A 36 -16.64 -12.71 -3.22
C TYR A 36 -16.38 -11.50 -4.11
N GLY A 37 -15.90 -11.77 -5.32
CA GLY A 37 -15.48 -10.72 -6.26
C GLY A 37 -14.30 -9.93 -5.71
N ARG A 38 -14.25 -8.60 -5.98
CA ARG A 38 -13.23 -7.76 -5.35
C ARG A 38 -13.52 -7.65 -3.85
N PRO A 39 -12.59 -8.08 -2.98
CA PRO A 39 -12.80 -8.03 -1.53
C PRO A 39 -13.12 -6.60 -1.03
N GLY A 40 -14.02 -6.51 -0.07
CA GLY A 40 -14.43 -5.23 0.52
C GLY A 40 -15.20 -5.45 1.82
N THR A 41 -15.59 -4.37 2.48
CA THR A 41 -16.21 -4.42 3.80
C THR A 41 -17.68 -4.88 3.74
N GLY A 42 -18.02 -5.85 4.58
CA GLY A 42 -19.40 -6.14 4.97
C GLY A 42 -19.68 -5.55 6.36
N PHE A 43 -20.83 -4.97 6.56
CA PHE A 43 -21.27 -4.40 7.83
C PHE A 43 -22.57 -5.05 8.31
N VAL A 44 -22.57 -5.51 9.56
CA VAL A 44 -23.76 -6.05 10.23
C VAL A 44 -23.99 -5.24 11.49
N ASP A 45 -25.14 -4.56 11.56
CA ASP A 45 -25.58 -3.85 12.75
C ASP A 45 -26.34 -4.78 13.67
N LEU A 46 -25.85 -4.96 14.88
CA LEU A 46 -26.44 -5.84 15.89
C LEU A 46 -27.15 -4.99 16.97
N PRO A 47 -28.49 -4.85 16.91
CA PRO A 47 -29.24 -4.11 17.91
C PRO A 47 -29.07 -4.70 19.30
N ALA A 48 -29.04 -3.82 20.31
CA ALA A 48 -28.82 -4.22 21.71
C ALA A 48 -29.90 -5.15 22.26
N ASP A 49 -31.12 -5.03 21.80
CA ASP A 49 -32.25 -5.92 22.17
C ASP A 49 -32.02 -7.36 21.66
N ILE A 50 -31.47 -7.53 20.45
CA ILE A 50 -31.07 -8.85 19.95
C ILE A 50 -29.94 -9.43 20.81
N ILE A 51 -28.89 -8.62 21.10
CA ILE A 51 -27.70 -9.10 21.83
C ILE A 51 -28.07 -9.44 23.30
N ASN A 52 -28.79 -8.57 23.95
CA ASN A 52 -29.03 -8.69 25.40
C ASN A 52 -30.15 -9.68 25.74
N ASN A 53 -31.13 -9.86 24.85
CA ASN A 53 -32.31 -10.69 25.11
C ASN A 53 -32.25 -12.07 24.46
N LEU A 54 -31.16 -12.36 23.72
CA LEU A 54 -31.00 -13.66 23.06
C LEU A 54 -30.70 -14.73 24.11
N PHE A 55 -31.64 -15.65 24.32
CA PHE A 55 -31.42 -16.90 25.04
C PHE A 55 -31.58 -18.05 24.07
N ILE A 56 -30.53 -18.85 23.90
CA ILE A 56 -30.51 -20.02 23.01
C ILE A 56 -30.52 -21.26 23.89
N PRO A 57 -31.61 -22.04 23.90
CA PRO A 57 -31.64 -23.34 24.56
C PRO A 57 -30.58 -24.27 24.01
N GLU A 58 -30.01 -25.16 24.83
CA GLU A 58 -28.91 -26.05 24.44
C GLU A 58 -29.28 -26.93 23.24
N ASN A 59 -30.52 -27.39 23.17
CA ASN A 59 -31.03 -28.23 22.08
C ASN A 59 -31.28 -27.47 20.76
N GLU A 60 -31.20 -26.15 20.77
CA GLU A 60 -31.43 -25.29 19.59
C GLU A 60 -30.14 -24.60 19.08
N LYS A 61 -29.00 -24.83 19.73
CA LYS A 61 -27.74 -24.18 19.38
C LYS A 61 -27.36 -24.33 17.90
N SER A 62 -27.65 -25.50 17.32
CA SER A 62 -27.35 -25.74 15.89
C SER A 62 -28.10 -24.82 14.91
N MET A 63 -29.27 -24.27 15.32
CA MET A 63 -30.03 -23.30 14.52
C MET A 63 -29.32 -21.94 14.40
N TYR A 64 -28.38 -21.65 15.30
CA TYR A 64 -27.63 -20.39 15.37
C TYR A 64 -26.18 -20.54 14.91
N GLU A 65 -25.81 -21.69 14.34
CA GLU A 65 -24.50 -21.86 13.71
C GLU A 65 -24.41 -21.06 12.42
N THR A 66 -23.30 -20.33 12.25
CA THR A 66 -23.08 -19.58 11.03
C THR A 66 -22.73 -20.53 9.88
N PRO A 67 -23.46 -20.51 8.77
CA PRO A 67 -23.17 -21.34 7.61
C PRO A 67 -21.73 -21.11 7.08
N GLN A 68 -21.05 -22.18 6.76
CA GLN A 68 -19.75 -22.08 6.10
C GLN A 68 -19.90 -21.53 4.69
N ILE A 69 -19.05 -20.57 4.35
CA ILE A 69 -19.00 -19.98 3.02
C ILE A 69 -17.86 -20.64 2.22
N ALA A 70 -18.23 -21.27 1.12
CA ALA A 70 -17.25 -21.86 0.20
C ALA A 70 -16.39 -20.78 -0.48
N ASP A 71 -15.24 -21.18 -1.03
CA ASP A 71 -14.41 -20.30 -1.83
C ASP A 71 -15.18 -19.80 -3.08
N PRO A 72 -14.93 -18.56 -3.53
CA PRO A 72 -15.58 -18.02 -4.72
C PRO A 72 -15.20 -18.84 -5.97
N PRO A 73 -16.13 -19.02 -6.93
CA PRO A 73 -15.81 -19.67 -8.19
C PRO A 73 -14.79 -18.84 -8.98
N LYS A 74 -13.85 -19.54 -9.65
CA LYS A 74 -12.81 -18.93 -10.48
C LYS A 74 -13.24 -18.93 -11.94
N GLY A 75 -13.36 -17.72 -12.53
CA GLY A 75 -13.69 -17.57 -13.94
C GLY A 75 -12.46 -17.65 -14.83
N ALA A 76 -12.63 -18.22 -16.05
CA ALA A 76 -11.64 -18.20 -17.11
C ALA A 76 -11.80 -16.96 -17.99
N GLY A 77 -10.71 -16.53 -18.65
CA GLY A 77 -10.74 -15.49 -19.66
C GLY A 77 -11.39 -15.98 -20.98
N ASP A 78 -11.92 -15.02 -21.77
CA ASP A 78 -12.44 -15.29 -23.10
C ASP A 78 -11.33 -15.81 -24.05
N GLU A 79 -11.50 -17.01 -24.63
CA GLU A 79 -10.47 -17.67 -25.43
C GLU A 79 -10.11 -16.87 -26.71
N ALA A 80 -11.09 -16.23 -27.38
CA ALA A 80 -10.81 -15.44 -28.57
C ALA A 80 -9.98 -14.18 -28.22
N ARG A 81 -10.23 -13.60 -27.05
CA ARG A 81 -9.41 -12.48 -26.55
C ARG A 81 -8.01 -12.93 -26.11
N ILE A 82 -7.90 -14.12 -25.54
CA ILE A 82 -6.60 -14.71 -25.18
C ILE A 82 -5.70 -14.79 -26.42
N ASP A 83 -6.22 -15.27 -27.57
CA ASP A 83 -5.44 -15.38 -28.80
C ASP A 83 -4.96 -14.00 -29.30
N ILE A 84 -5.82 -12.98 -29.32
CA ILE A 84 -5.44 -11.60 -29.68
C ILE A 84 -4.34 -11.06 -28.75
N ILE A 85 -4.46 -11.32 -27.46
CA ILE A 85 -3.51 -10.84 -26.46
C ILE A 85 -2.16 -11.55 -26.56
N VAL A 86 -2.17 -12.84 -26.82
CA VAL A 86 -0.94 -13.62 -27.06
C VAL A 86 -0.19 -13.08 -28.28
N ASP A 87 -0.89 -12.78 -29.37
CA ASP A 87 -0.27 -12.17 -30.55
C ASP A 87 0.29 -10.78 -30.23
N LEU A 88 -0.41 -9.97 -29.43
CA LEU A 88 0.07 -8.66 -28.99
C LEU A 88 1.34 -8.79 -28.14
N ILE A 89 1.40 -9.74 -27.20
CA ILE A 89 2.58 -10.00 -26.37
C ILE A 89 3.75 -10.48 -27.21
N LYS A 90 3.52 -11.43 -28.14
CA LYS A 90 4.57 -11.98 -29.01
C LYS A 90 5.22 -10.93 -29.92
N ASN A 91 4.47 -9.90 -30.31
CA ASN A 91 4.95 -8.82 -31.16
C ASN A 91 5.48 -7.60 -30.37
N ALA A 92 5.44 -7.63 -29.04
CA ALA A 92 5.92 -6.53 -28.20
C ALA A 92 7.43 -6.35 -28.30
N LYS A 93 7.87 -5.10 -28.40
CA LYS A 93 9.29 -4.72 -28.37
C LYS A 93 9.79 -4.42 -26.96
N ALA A 94 8.89 -3.99 -26.10
CA ALA A 94 9.15 -3.62 -24.71
C ALA A 94 8.00 -4.09 -23.80
N PRO A 95 7.79 -5.42 -23.66
CA PRO A 95 6.74 -5.95 -22.80
C PRO A 95 7.06 -5.71 -21.32
N LEU A 96 5.99 -5.52 -20.51
CA LEU A 96 6.09 -5.33 -19.06
C LEU A 96 4.92 -6.03 -18.37
N ILE A 97 5.17 -6.69 -17.24
CA ILE A 97 4.13 -7.24 -16.38
C ILE A 97 4.00 -6.35 -15.13
N LEU A 98 2.76 -5.92 -14.81
CA LEU A 98 2.42 -5.29 -13.54
C LEU A 98 1.69 -6.27 -12.65
N ILE A 99 2.20 -6.49 -11.43
CA ILE A 99 1.62 -7.43 -10.46
C ILE A 99 0.93 -6.65 -9.34
N GLY A 100 -0.39 -6.78 -9.25
CA GLY A 100 -1.19 -6.12 -8.24
C GLY A 100 -1.49 -6.97 -7.01
N LYS A 101 -2.15 -6.36 -6.02
CA LYS A 101 -2.64 -7.09 -4.83
C LYS A 101 -3.71 -8.12 -5.19
N GLY A 102 -4.43 -7.94 -6.31
CA GLY A 102 -5.41 -8.92 -6.81
C GLY A 102 -4.77 -10.27 -7.13
N ALA A 103 -3.53 -10.27 -7.64
CA ALA A 103 -2.76 -11.50 -7.85
C ALA A 103 -2.45 -12.24 -6.53
N ALA A 104 -2.14 -11.48 -5.46
CA ALA A 104 -1.93 -12.04 -4.13
C ALA A 104 -3.23 -12.58 -3.50
N TYR A 105 -4.36 -11.89 -3.70
CA TYR A 105 -5.68 -12.37 -3.26
C TYR A 105 -6.14 -13.62 -4.00
N ALA A 106 -5.87 -13.70 -5.32
CA ALA A 106 -6.17 -14.87 -6.14
C ALA A 106 -5.27 -16.08 -5.82
N GLN A 107 -4.21 -15.88 -5.00
CA GLN A 107 -3.16 -16.88 -4.74
C GLN A 107 -2.54 -17.43 -6.05
N ALA A 108 -2.28 -16.50 -6.98
CA ALA A 108 -1.81 -16.79 -8.34
C ALA A 108 -0.28 -16.83 -8.46
N GLU A 109 0.45 -16.90 -7.36
CA GLU A 109 1.92 -16.81 -7.33
C GLU A 109 2.59 -17.91 -8.16
N GLU A 110 2.12 -19.13 -8.10
CA GLU A 110 2.70 -20.25 -8.85
C GLU A 110 2.57 -20.04 -10.36
N SER A 111 1.37 -19.71 -10.83
CA SER A 111 1.11 -19.44 -12.26
C SER A 111 1.90 -18.24 -12.79
N ILE A 112 2.02 -17.17 -11.98
CA ILE A 112 2.72 -15.95 -12.40
C ILE A 112 4.24 -16.18 -12.42
N ARG A 113 4.78 -16.90 -11.43
CA ARG A 113 6.21 -17.27 -11.41
C ARG A 113 6.56 -18.11 -12.63
N ALA A 114 5.75 -19.14 -12.93
CA ALA A 114 5.93 -19.97 -14.11
C ALA A 114 5.88 -19.16 -15.41
N LEU A 115 4.93 -18.20 -15.54
CA LEU A 115 4.85 -17.31 -16.69
C LEU A 115 6.14 -16.47 -16.87
N ILE A 116 6.66 -15.88 -15.77
CA ILE A 116 7.86 -15.06 -15.82
C ILE A 116 9.11 -15.90 -16.12
N GLU A 117 9.23 -17.08 -15.51
CA GLU A 117 10.32 -18.02 -15.80
C GLU A 117 10.31 -18.48 -17.26
N GLN A 118 9.13 -18.76 -17.80
CA GLN A 118 8.94 -19.17 -19.19
C GLN A 118 9.24 -18.03 -20.16
N THR A 119 8.72 -16.83 -19.91
CA THR A 119 8.73 -15.74 -20.89
C THR A 119 9.87 -14.76 -20.73
N GLN A 120 10.49 -14.69 -19.57
CA GLN A 120 11.53 -13.71 -19.20
C GLN A 120 11.09 -12.25 -19.39
N ILE A 121 9.77 -11.97 -19.36
CA ILE A 121 9.26 -10.61 -19.44
C ILE A 121 9.58 -9.86 -18.14
N PRO A 122 10.16 -8.63 -18.21
CA PRO A 122 10.36 -7.79 -17.03
C PRO A 122 9.06 -7.51 -16.27
N PHE A 123 9.13 -7.43 -14.93
CA PHE A 123 7.95 -7.15 -14.12
C PHE A 123 8.17 -6.08 -13.05
N LEU A 124 7.05 -5.46 -12.64
CA LEU A 124 6.96 -4.49 -11.54
C LEU A 124 5.82 -4.90 -10.59
N PRO A 125 6.09 -5.16 -9.31
CA PRO A 125 5.03 -5.34 -8.33
C PRO A 125 4.48 -3.99 -7.85
N SER A 126 3.17 -3.93 -7.61
CA SER A 126 2.57 -2.90 -6.76
C SER A 126 2.97 -3.15 -5.29
N PRO A 127 2.77 -2.18 -4.38
CA PRO A 127 3.20 -2.36 -2.98
C PRO A 127 2.72 -3.67 -2.34
N MET A 128 1.44 -4.01 -2.48
CA MET A 128 0.87 -5.26 -1.94
C MET A 128 0.89 -6.42 -2.95
N GLY A 129 1.46 -6.25 -4.13
CA GLY A 129 1.81 -7.30 -5.09
C GLY A 129 3.22 -7.84 -4.89
N LYS A 130 4.04 -7.19 -4.04
CA LYS A 130 5.39 -7.66 -3.72
C LYS A 130 5.36 -9.07 -3.11
N GLY A 131 6.33 -9.88 -3.46
CA GLY A 131 6.45 -11.26 -3.00
C GLY A 131 5.55 -12.28 -3.73
N VAL A 132 4.59 -11.85 -4.56
CA VAL A 132 3.90 -12.77 -5.51
C VAL A 132 4.94 -13.43 -6.41
N VAL A 133 5.83 -12.63 -6.95
CA VAL A 133 7.12 -13.06 -7.47
C VAL A 133 8.19 -12.48 -6.56
N ALA A 134 9.19 -13.26 -6.24
CA ALA A 134 10.28 -12.87 -5.35
C ALA A 134 10.95 -11.57 -5.85
N ASP A 135 11.23 -10.64 -4.94
CA ASP A 135 11.92 -9.40 -5.31
C ASP A 135 13.35 -9.64 -5.81
N SER A 136 13.97 -10.76 -5.42
CA SER A 136 15.29 -11.21 -5.90
C SER A 136 15.28 -11.75 -7.34
N GLN A 137 14.12 -11.97 -7.94
CA GLN A 137 14.01 -12.50 -9.30
C GLN A 137 14.64 -11.53 -10.31
N PRO A 138 15.56 -12.00 -11.19
CA PRO A 138 16.32 -11.12 -12.11
C PRO A 138 15.46 -10.22 -13.00
N ALA A 139 14.29 -10.69 -13.44
CA ALA A 139 13.34 -9.94 -14.24
C ALA A 139 12.62 -8.81 -13.46
N ASN A 140 12.85 -8.67 -12.15
CA ASN A 140 12.35 -7.54 -11.36
C ASN A 140 13.07 -6.24 -11.76
N VAL A 141 12.29 -5.28 -12.25
CA VAL A 141 12.81 -3.98 -12.71
C VAL A 141 12.34 -2.82 -11.82
N SER A 142 12.04 -3.08 -10.55
CA SER A 142 11.58 -2.05 -9.59
C SER A 142 12.56 -0.88 -9.48
N SER A 143 13.87 -1.13 -9.45
CA SER A 143 14.91 -0.09 -9.42
C SER A 143 14.99 0.72 -10.72
N ALA A 144 14.50 0.19 -11.86
CA ALA A 144 14.43 0.87 -13.16
C ALA A 144 13.01 1.33 -13.54
N ARG A 145 12.09 1.43 -12.56
CA ARG A 145 10.66 1.67 -12.77
C ARG A 145 10.35 2.78 -13.78
N SER A 146 10.98 3.94 -13.64
CA SER A 146 10.71 5.10 -14.52
C SER A 146 11.05 4.81 -15.99
N VAL A 147 12.11 4.07 -16.24
CA VAL A 147 12.50 3.64 -17.59
C VAL A 147 11.52 2.58 -18.11
N ALA A 148 11.16 1.62 -17.28
CA ALA A 148 10.21 0.57 -17.62
C ALA A 148 8.86 1.16 -18.08
N LEU A 149 8.27 2.07 -17.29
CA LEU A 149 7.01 2.72 -17.63
C LEU A 149 7.12 3.54 -18.94
N LYS A 150 8.21 4.28 -19.10
CA LYS A 150 8.40 5.21 -20.22
C LYS A 150 8.65 4.50 -21.55
N MET A 151 9.17 3.27 -21.52
CA MET A 151 9.53 2.51 -22.72
C MET A 151 8.54 1.40 -23.06
N ALA A 152 7.79 0.86 -22.08
CA ALA A 152 6.88 -0.26 -22.31
C ALA A 152 5.85 0.07 -23.40
N ASP A 153 5.69 -0.87 -24.36
CA ASP A 153 4.72 -0.77 -25.47
C ASP A 153 3.52 -1.72 -25.28
N VAL A 154 3.71 -2.82 -24.57
CA VAL A 154 2.66 -3.75 -24.16
C VAL A 154 2.79 -4.04 -22.68
N VAL A 155 1.73 -3.83 -21.91
CA VAL A 155 1.73 -3.95 -20.45
C VAL A 155 0.64 -4.92 -20.00
N LEU A 156 1.05 -6.07 -19.47
CA LEU A 156 0.15 -7.05 -18.88
C LEU A 156 -0.08 -6.73 -17.40
N ILE A 157 -1.31 -6.36 -17.03
CA ILE A 157 -1.69 -5.94 -15.68
C ILE A 157 -2.44 -7.09 -15.00
N LEU A 158 -1.85 -7.66 -13.96
CA LEU A 158 -2.37 -8.81 -13.23
C LEU A 158 -2.96 -8.36 -11.88
N GLY A 159 -4.28 -8.19 -11.80
CA GLY A 159 -4.97 -7.81 -10.57
C GLY A 159 -4.54 -6.46 -9.99
N ALA A 160 -4.23 -5.48 -10.85
CA ALA A 160 -3.90 -4.12 -10.48
C ALA A 160 -4.73 -3.11 -11.26
N ARG A 161 -4.94 -1.94 -10.67
CA ARG A 161 -5.63 -0.81 -11.30
C ARG A 161 -4.63 0.23 -11.78
N LEU A 162 -4.89 0.86 -12.93
CA LEU A 162 -4.16 2.04 -13.39
C LEU A 162 -4.63 3.29 -12.63
N ASN A 163 -4.37 3.32 -11.31
CA ASN A 163 -4.65 4.46 -10.44
C ASN A 163 -3.43 5.40 -10.32
N TRP A 164 -3.45 6.31 -9.35
CA TRP A 164 -2.35 7.25 -9.09
C TRP A 164 -1.01 6.56 -8.85
N ILE A 165 -0.98 5.34 -8.26
CA ILE A 165 0.25 4.55 -8.04
C ILE A 165 0.97 4.26 -9.36
N PHE A 166 0.20 4.00 -10.43
CA PHE A 166 0.71 3.78 -11.78
C PHE A 166 0.47 4.96 -12.71
N HIS A 167 0.34 6.19 -12.15
CA HIS A 167 0.17 7.43 -12.91
C HIS A 167 -0.95 7.33 -13.95
N TYR A 168 -2.03 6.63 -13.63
CA TYR A 168 -3.21 6.42 -14.48
C TYR A 168 -2.92 5.81 -15.88
N GLY A 169 -1.70 5.33 -16.12
CA GLY A 169 -1.26 4.89 -17.46
C GLY A 169 -0.90 6.04 -18.41
N GLU A 170 -0.77 7.28 -17.92
CA GLU A 170 -0.72 8.49 -18.75
C GLU A 170 0.70 9.03 -18.95
N ALA A 171 0.90 9.68 -20.13
CA ALA A 171 2.10 10.47 -20.38
C ALA A 171 2.18 11.68 -19.41
N PRO A 172 3.38 12.18 -19.08
CA PRO A 172 4.70 11.80 -19.59
C PRO A 172 5.36 10.63 -18.86
N LYS A 173 4.71 10.03 -17.86
CA LYS A 173 5.29 8.93 -17.07
C LYS A 173 5.28 7.62 -17.84
N TRP A 174 4.27 7.41 -18.68
CA TRP A 174 4.15 6.26 -19.55
C TRP A 174 4.46 6.58 -21.02
N ASN A 175 4.81 5.54 -21.77
CA ASN A 175 4.81 5.58 -23.22
C ASN A 175 3.39 5.88 -23.72
N PRO A 176 3.16 6.98 -24.48
CA PRO A 176 1.83 7.34 -24.93
C PRO A 176 1.22 6.35 -25.94
N LYS A 177 2.01 5.38 -26.42
CA LYS A 177 1.59 4.31 -27.34
C LYS A 177 1.47 2.95 -26.65
N ALA A 178 1.57 2.89 -25.33
CA ALA A 178 1.44 1.64 -24.59
C ALA A 178 0.05 1.03 -24.72
N ASN A 179 -0.02 -0.27 -24.98
CA ASN A 179 -1.25 -1.06 -24.94
C ASN A 179 -1.33 -1.74 -23.57
N PHE A 180 -2.40 -1.50 -22.83
CA PHE A 180 -2.62 -2.07 -21.51
C PHE A 180 -3.58 -3.26 -21.59
N ILE A 181 -3.10 -4.43 -21.24
CA ILE A 181 -3.87 -5.68 -21.11
C ILE A 181 -4.28 -5.79 -19.64
N GLN A 182 -5.56 -5.74 -19.33
CA GLN A 182 -6.07 -5.84 -17.96
C GLN A 182 -6.61 -7.24 -17.68
N VAL A 183 -6.12 -7.88 -16.62
CA VAL A 183 -6.67 -9.11 -16.05
C VAL A 183 -7.21 -8.79 -14.67
N ASP A 184 -8.53 -8.82 -14.51
CA ASP A 184 -9.21 -8.52 -13.24
C ASP A 184 -10.53 -9.29 -13.15
N ILE A 185 -11.07 -9.41 -11.93
CA ILE A 185 -12.37 -10.02 -11.66
C ILE A 185 -13.52 -8.99 -11.66
N SER A 186 -13.20 -7.71 -11.75
CA SER A 186 -14.16 -6.59 -11.67
C SER A 186 -14.38 -5.99 -13.05
N PRO A 187 -15.55 -6.22 -13.70
CA PRO A 187 -15.81 -5.70 -15.05
C PRO A 187 -15.78 -4.17 -15.12
N GLU A 188 -16.13 -3.49 -14.02
CA GLU A 188 -16.14 -2.04 -13.93
C GLU A 188 -14.73 -1.39 -13.91
N GLU A 189 -13.68 -2.18 -13.78
CA GLU A 189 -12.29 -1.68 -13.88
C GLU A 189 -11.73 -1.78 -15.30
N MET A 190 -12.43 -2.50 -16.20
CA MET A 190 -11.96 -2.71 -17.57
C MET A 190 -12.08 -1.45 -18.42
N GLY A 191 -11.00 -1.11 -19.12
CA GLY A 191 -10.95 0.07 -19.97
C GLY A 191 -10.89 1.41 -19.24
N ARG A 192 -10.61 1.43 -17.93
CA ARG A 192 -10.46 2.68 -17.17
C ARG A 192 -9.10 3.33 -17.39
N ASN A 193 -9.12 4.67 -17.32
CA ASN A 193 -7.93 5.53 -17.49
C ASN A 193 -7.32 5.30 -18.89
N ALA A 194 -6.03 5.07 -19.02
CA ALA A 194 -5.37 4.84 -20.31
C ALA A 194 -5.58 3.44 -20.90
N ALA A 195 -6.30 2.54 -20.23
CA ALA A 195 -6.55 1.19 -20.73
C ALA A 195 -7.68 1.17 -21.77
N ASP A 196 -7.65 0.17 -22.68
CA ASP A 196 -8.69 -0.08 -23.68
C ASP A 196 -9.37 -1.41 -23.35
N ALA A 197 -10.71 -1.38 -23.21
CA ALA A 197 -11.50 -2.57 -22.86
C ALA A 197 -11.37 -3.72 -23.87
N LYS A 198 -10.93 -3.45 -25.11
CA LYS A 198 -10.69 -4.50 -26.12
C LYS A 198 -9.57 -5.47 -25.71
N TYR A 199 -8.62 -5.03 -24.85
CA TYR A 199 -7.53 -5.85 -24.33
C TYR A 199 -7.78 -6.30 -22.88
N SER A 200 -9.05 -6.42 -22.49
CA SER A 200 -9.42 -6.83 -21.13
C SER A 200 -9.80 -8.30 -21.07
N LEU A 201 -9.32 -9.00 -20.05
CA LEU A 201 -9.65 -10.38 -19.70
C LEU A 201 -10.32 -10.40 -18.34
N LEU A 202 -11.63 -10.58 -18.33
CA LEU A 202 -12.40 -10.74 -17.11
C LEU A 202 -12.25 -12.19 -16.63
N GLY A 203 -11.64 -12.38 -15.44
CA GLY A 203 -11.44 -13.70 -14.87
C GLY A 203 -10.50 -13.71 -13.68
N ASP A 204 -10.34 -14.89 -13.07
CA ASP A 204 -9.36 -15.12 -12.02
C ASP A 204 -7.94 -15.04 -12.59
N VAL A 205 -7.07 -14.29 -11.92
CA VAL A 205 -5.70 -14.04 -12.39
C VAL A 205 -4.94 -15.34 -12.62
N GLY A 206 -5.05 -16.31 -11.70
CA GLY A 206 -4.31 -17.60 -11.81
C GLY A 206 -4.78 -18.42 -13.01
N VAL A 207 -6.11 -18.47 -13.24
CA VAL A 207 -6.71 -19.21 -14.37
C VAL A 207 -6.34 -18.54 -15.70
N VAL A 208 -6.47 -17.21 -15.79
CA VAL A 208 -6.14 -16.46 -17.01
C VAL A 208 -4.65 -16.54 -17.34
N VAL A 209 -3.77 -16.43 -16.34
CA VAL A 209 -2.32 -16.59 -16.53
C VAL A 209 -1.98 -18.00 -17.04
N ALA A 210 -2.63 -19.04 -16.52
CA ALA A 210 -2.44 -20.40 -17.03
C ALA A 210 -2.93 -20.58 -18.48
N GLN A 211 -4.02 -19.89 -18.90
CA GLN A 211 -4.45 -19.84 -20.29
C GLN A 211 -3.42 -19.15 -21.18
N LEU A 212 -2.91 -17.98 -20.76
CA LEU A 212 -1.86 -17.25 -21.49
C LEU A 212 -0.58 -18.08 -21.64
N SER A 213 -0.08 -18.70 -20.56
CA SER A 213 1.13 -19.56 -20.59
C SER A 213 0.98 -20.72 -21.58
N ARG A 214 -0.16 -21.40 -21.59
CA ARG A 214 -0.41 -22.48 -22.56
C ARG A 214 -0.38 -22.01 -24.01
N ARG A 215 -0.95 -20.82 -24.30
CA ARG A 215 -0.99 -20.27 -25.67
C ARG A 215 0.36 -19.66 -26.10
N LEU A 216 1.13 -19.14 -25.17
CA LEU A 216 2.50 -18.68 -25.42
C LEU A 216 3.44 -19.87 -25.76
N GLY A 217 3.18 -21.05 -25.18
CA GLY A 217 3.96 -22.27 -25.44
C GLY A 217 5.42 -22.11 -25.03
N THR A 218 6.35 -22.27 -25.94
CA THR A 218 7.79 -22.11 -25.70
C THR A 218 8.29 -20.70 -26.05
N TRP A 219 7.39 -19.75 -26.27
CA TRP A 219 7.83 -18.39 -26.61
C TRP A 219 8.49 -17.71 -25.41
N GLU A 220 9.62 -17.10 -25.68
CA GLU A 220 10.42 -16.34 -24.73
C GLU A 220 10.69 -14.94 -25.30
N TYR A 221 10.65 -13.92 -24.47
CA TYR A 221 11.05 -12.58 -24.86
C TYR A 221 12.56 -12.53 -25.07
N ASN A 222 12.99 -12.17 -26.28
CA ASN A 222 14.41 -12.15 -26.61
C ASN A 222 15.14 -10.99 -25.91
N PHE A 223 15.72 -11.30 -24.78
CA PHE A 223 16.38 -10.38 -23.86
C PHE A 223 17.70 -9.83 -24.40
N SER A 224 18.42 -10.62 -25.19
CA SER A 224 19.86 -10.42 -25.44
C SER A 224 20.20 -9.23 -26.35
N ASN A 225 19.25 -8.73 -27.15
CA ASN A 225 19.49 -7.67 -28.14
C ASN A 225 18.50 -6.50 -28.04
N SER A 226 17.78 -6.36 -26.93
CA SER A 226 16.77 -5.33 -26.77
C SER A 226 17.33 -4.07 -26.13
N LYS A 227 17.22 -2.94 -26.84
CA LYS A 227 17.52 -1.59 -26.27
C LYS A 227 16.72 -1.31 -25.00
N TYR A 228 15.53 -1.88 -24.88
CA TYR A 228 14.70 -1.77 -23.69
C TYR A 228 15.40 -2.41 -22.49
N VAL A 229 15.86 -3.64 -22.63
CA VAL A 229 16.54 -4.37 -21.56
C VAL A 229 17.86 -3.73 -21.19
N GLU A 230 18.66 -3.31 -22.17
CA GLU A 230 19.89 -2.54 -21.94
C GLU A 230 19.60 -1.29 -21.10
N SER A 231 18.56 -0.51 -21.46
CA SER A 231 18.16 0.69 -20.74
C SER A 231 17.69 0.38 -19.30
N LEU A 232 16.99 -0.74 -19.11
CA LEU A 232 16.58 -1.19 -17.79
C LEU A 232 17.78 -1.58 -16.93
N THR A 233 18.74 -2.32 -17.48
CA THR A 233 19.96 -2.76 -16.80
C THR A 233 20.79 -1.57 -16.33
N VAL A 234 21.04 -0.62 -17.22
CA VAL A 234 21.81 0.60 -16.91
C VAL A 234 21.10 1.43 -15.82
N ALA A 235 19.79 1.60 -15.94
CA ALA A 235 19.01 2.35 -14.94
C ALA A 235 18.97 1.63 -13.59
N LYS A 236 18.83 0.29 -13.59
CA LYS A 236 18.84 -0.53 -12.38
C LYS A 236 20.16 -0.39 -11.64
N GLN A 237 21.28 -0.63 -12.33
CA GLN A 237 22.61 -0.51 -11.75
C GLN A 237 22.86 0.88 -11.17
N LYS A 238 22.62 1.93 -11.95
CA LYS A 238 22.78 3.32 -11.49
C LYS A 238 21.98 3.63 -10.21
N ASN A 239 20.72 3.21 -10.17
CA ASN A 239 19.85 3.50 -9.03
C ASN A 239 20.22 2.68 -7.78
N GLU A 240 20.66 1.45 -7.96
CA GLU A 240 21.18 0.60 -6.88
C GLU A 240 22.49 1.15 -6.30
N GLU A 241 23.41 1.64 -7.14
CA GLU A 241 24.63 2.32 -6.70
C GLU A 241 24.31 3.60 -5.90
N LEU A 242 23.39 4.44 -6.39
CA LEU A 242 22.95 5.64 -5.68
C LEU A 242 22.30 5.30 -4.34
N ALA A 243 21.47 4.26 -4.28
CA ALA A 243 20.85 3.80 -3.05
C ALA A 243 21.89 3.28 -2.05
N ALA A 244 22.92 2.55 -2.52
CA ALA A 244 24.01 2.06 -1.68
C ALA A 244 24.84 3.22 -1.09
N ILE A 245 25.11 4.27 -1.86
CA ILE A 245 25.79 5.48 -1.38
C ILE A 245 24.95 6.18 -0.32
N ALA A 246 23.65 6.39 -0.58
CA ALA A 246 22.74 7.04 0.36
C ALA A 246 22.58 6.24 1.68
N ALA A 247 22.63 4.92 1.60
CA ALA A 247 22.59 4.03 2.76
C ALA A 247 23.82 4.16 3.69
N GLN A 248 24.93 4.70 3.20
CA GLN A 248 26.17 4.91 3.98
C GLN A 248 26.33 6.35 4.46
N ASP A 249 25.31 7.20 4.35
CA ASP A 249 25.36 8.59 4.81
C ASP A 249 25.74 8.67 6.31
N PRO A 250 26.84 9.35 6.67
CA PRO A 250 27.30 9.44 8.06
C PRO A 250 26.58 10.50 8.89
N SER A 251 25.64 11.22 8.31
CA SER A 251 24.98 12.37 8.94
C SER A 251 24.22 11.98 10.21
N ILE A 252 24.27 12.86 11.21
CA ILE A 252 23.44 12.79 12.42
C ILE A 252 22.68 14.13 12.53
N PRO A 253 21.33 14.12 12.66
CA PRO A 253 20.43 12.97 12.68
C PRO A 253 20.46 12.15 11.40
N LEU A 254 20.08 10.86 11.51
CA LEU A 254 20.07 9.90 10.41
C LEU A 254 19.21 10.38 9.22
N THR A 255 19.60 10.02 8.01
CA THR A 255 18.71 10.10 6.83
C THR A 255 17.74 8.93 6.81
N TYR A 256 16.63 9.04 6.04
CA TYR A 256 15.74 7.89 5.78
C TYR A 256 16.50 6.68 5.24
N ALA A 257 17.37 6.91 4.24
CA ALA A 257 18.12 5.85 3.60
C ALA A 257 19.03 5.11 4.59
N ARG A 258 19.75 5.85 5.44
CA ARG A 258 20.62 5.26 6.47
C ARG A 258 19.84 4.52 7.54
N ALA A 259 18.78 5.12 8.08
CA ALA A 259 17.94 4.49 9.09
C ALA A 259 17.33 3.18 8.59
N PHE A 260 16.76 3.19 7.39
CA PHE A 260 16.14 1.99 6.81
C PHE A 260 17.16 0.91 6.41
N ASP A 261 18.36 1.30 6.02
CA ASP A 261 19.42 0.33 5.74
C ASP A 261 19.88 -0.40 7.01
N VAL A 262 20.05 0.33 8.12
CA VAL A 262 20.36 -0.29 9.43
C VAL A 262 19.25 -1.24 9.87
N ILE A 263 17.98 -0.80 9.80
CA ILE A 263 16.84 -1.67 10.14
C ILE A 263 16.84 -2.92 9.26
N LYS A 264 16.93 -2.73 7.93
CA LYS A 264 16.91 -3.82 6.96
C LYS A 264 18.03 -4.83 7.21
N SER A 265 19.28 -4.37 7.27
CA SER A 265 20.44 -5.24 7.42
C SER A 265 20.38 -6.04 8.73
N THR A 266 19.98 -5.40 9.83
CA THR A 266 19.80 -6.06 11.12
C THR A 266 18.67 -7.12 11.05
N LEU A 267 17.52 -6.77 10.50
CA LEU A 267 16.40 -7.71 10.38
C LEU A 267 16.72 -8.88 9.46
N HIS A 268 17.44 -8.66 8.35
CA HIS A 268 17.83 -9.74 7.44
C HIS A 268 18.87 -10.69 8.05
N THR A 269 19.70 -10.21 8.97
CA THR A 269 20.58 -11.07 9.76
C THR A 269 19.79 -11.95 10.74
N LEU A 270 18.73 -11.40 11.34
CA LEU A 270 17.89 -12.11 12.32
C LEU A 270 16.88 -13.05 11.66
N SER A 271 16.36 -12.70 10.49
CA SER A 271 15.38 -13.46 9.72
C SER A 271 15.51 -13.10 8.24
N PRO A 272 16.26 -13.90 7.46
CA PRO A 272 16.43 -13.67 6.02
C PRO A 272 15.09 -13.62 5.28
N PRO A 273 14.95 -12.80 4.23
CA PRO A 273 13.72 -12.69 3.46
C PRO A 273 13.23 -14.02 2.86
N SER A 274 14.16 -14.93 2.53
CA SER A 274 13.86 -16.28 2.04
C SER A 274 13.02 -17.10 3.00
N ASP A 275 13.15 -16.85 4.31
CA ASP A 275 12.43 -17.62 5.33
C ASP A 275 10.98 -17.17 5.47
N GLY A 276 10.64 -15.98 4.97
CA GLY A 276 9.31 -15.39 5.11
C GLY A 276 8.88 -15.23 6.57
N GLY A 277 9.83 -15.02 7.49
CA GLY A 277 9.61 -14.93 8.94
C GLY A 277 9.07 -13.57 9.40
N ILE A 278 9.08 -12.54 8.55
CA ILE A 278 8.66 -11.18 8.88
C ILE A 278 7.46 -10.76 8.03
N CYS A 279 6.46 -10.15 8.68
CA CYS A 279 5.41 -9.40 8.00
C CYS A 279 5.61 -7.90 8.27
N TYR A 280 5.77 -7.12 7.19
CA TYR A 280 5.97 -5.68 7.25
C TYR A 280 4.66 -4.93 7.12
N ILE A 281 4.44 -3.98 8.00
CA ILE A 281 3.37 -2.99 7.90
C ILE A 281 4.02 -1.62 7.72
N ALA A 282 3.48 -0.78 6.85
CA ALA A 282 4.02 0.57 6.69
C ALA A 282 2.92 1.60 6.48
N GLU A 283 3.07 2.73 7.18
CA GLU A 283 2.17 3.87 7.08
C GLU A 283 2.96 5.19 7.11
N GLY A 284 2.29 6.25 6.70
CA GLY A 284 2.90 7.57 6.54
C GLY A 284 3.39 7.82 5.13
N ALA A 285 3.33 9.07 4.62
CA ALA A 285 3.61 9.39 3.22
C ALA A 285 5.01 8.92 2.78
N ASN A 286 6.06 9.60 3.23
CA ASN A 286 7.43 9.27 2.85
C ASN A 286 7.91 7.94 3.45
N THR A 287 7.58 7.68 4.70
CA THR A 287 7.97 6.45 5.41
C THR A 287 7.49 5.21 4.67
N MET A 288 6.21 5.18 4.27
CA MET A 288 5.62 4.09 3.51
C MET A 288 6.25 3.95 2.12
N ASP A 289 6.37 5.07 1.39
CA ASP A 289 6.85 5.06 0.00
C ASP A 289 8.32 4.66 -0.10
N ILE A 290 9.18 5.17 0.78
CA ILE A 290 10.61 4.83 0.80
C ILE A 290 10.79 3.36 1.24
N SER A 291 10.07 2.92 2.27
CA SER A 291 10.16 1.54 2.77
C SER A 291 9.81 0.48 1.71
N ARG A 292 8.93 0.79 0.76
CA ARG A 292 8.57 -0.12 -0.34
C ARG A 292 9.76 -0.52 -1.21
N SER A 293 10.70 0.38 -1.42
CA SER A 293 11.88 0.15 -2.24
C SER A 293 13.04 -0.52 -1.49
N ILE A 294 13.04 -0.43 -0.15
CA ILE A 294 14.18 -0.87 0.67
C ILE A 294 14.00 -2.28 1.22
N PHE A 295 12.78 -2.65 1.64
CA PHE A 295 12.51 -3.96 2.23
C PHE A 295 12.04 -4.95 1.16
N PRO A 296 12.90 -5.89 0.70
CA PRO A 296 12.54 -6.90 -0.29
C PRO A 296 11.63 -7.97 0.33
N LEU A 297 10.82 -8.58 -0.53
CA LEU A 297 9.92 -9.68 -0.18
C LEU A 297 10.10 -10.84 -1.15
N GLU A 298 10.29 -12.04 -0.59
CA GLU A 298 10.40 -13.29 -1.34
C GLU A 298 9.08 -14.08 -1.35
N HIS A 299 8.16 -13.72 -0.44
CA HIS A 299 6.88 -14.40 -0.26
C HIS A 299 5.71 -13.43 -0.29
N PRO A 300 4.54 -13.83 -0.85
CA PRO A 300 3.37 -12.98 -0.96
C PRO A 300 2.71 -12.73 0.41
N ARG A 301 1.89 -11.66 0.46
CA ARG A 301 1.04 -11.32 1.62
C ARG A 301 1.80 -10.96 2.91
N LEU A 302 3.12 -10.73 2.82
CA LEU A 302 3.96 -10.31 3.94
C LEU A 302 4.21 -8.78 3.96
N ARG A 303 3.38 -8.00 3.24
CA ARG A 303 3.37 -6.55 3.34
C ARG A 303 1.95 -6.00 3.32
N LEU A 304 1.64 -5.16 4.29
CA LEU A 304 0.43 -4.36 4.37
C LEU A 304 0.81 -2.88 4.41
N ASP A 305 0.08 -2.06 3.71
CA ASP A 305 0.23 -0.60 3.77
C ASP A 305 -1.11 0.11 3.49
N ALA A 306 -1.12 1.46 3.60
CA ALA A 306 -2.32 2.27 3.48
C ALA A 306 -3.06 2.14 2.13
N GLY A 307 -2.48 1.46 1.14
CA GLY A 307 -3.13 1.12 -0.12
C GLY A 307 -3.49 2.33 -0.98
N THR A 308 -4.53 2.17 -1.80
CA THR A 308 -4.93 3.16 -2.82
C THR A 308 -5.49 4.44 -2.23
N TYR A 309 -6.13 4.38 -1.07
CA TYR A 309 -6.73 5.55 -0.41
C TYR A 309 -5.73 6.33 0.43
N ALA A 310 -4.52 5.82 0.63
CA ALA A 310 -3.48 6.44 1.47
C ALA A 310 -4.02 6.82 2.87
N THR A 311 -4.86 5.95 3.42
CA THR A 311 -5.55 6.18 4.70
C THR A 311 -4.54 6.25 5.85
N MET A 312 -4.69 7.27 6.72
CA MET A 312 -3.89 7.41 7.93
C MET A 312 -4.60 6.73 9.12
N GLY A 313 -3.82 6.18 10.04
CA GLY A 313 -4.33 5.48 11.23
C GLY A 313 -4.62 3.99 11.04
N VAL A 314 -4.19 3.39 9.91
CA VAL A 314 -4.41 1.97 9.61
C VAL A 314 -3.21 1.08 9.94
N GLY A 315 -2.00 1.63 10.12
CA GLY A 315 -0.78 0.86 10.26
C GLY A 315 -0.79 -0.01 11.52
N LEU A 316 -0.98 0.56 12.70
CA LEU A 316 -1.04 -0.22 13.93
C LEU A 316 -2.22 -1.21 13.98
N PRO A 317 -3.46 -0.86 13.56
CA PRO A 317 -4.53 -1.84 13.39
C PRO A 317 -4.19 -2.97 12.42
N TYR A 318 -3.47 -2.70 11.31
CA TYR A 318 -2.98 -3.74 10.42
C TYR A 318 -1.92 -4.64 11.09
N ALA A 319 -1.08 -4.06 11.95
CA ALA A 319 -0.11 -4.85 12.71
C ALA A 319 -0.80 -5.82 13.68
N ILE A 320 -1.84 -5.38 14.38
CA ILE A 320 -2.69 -6.22 15.22
C ILE A 320 -3.36 -7.32 14.37
N ALA A 321 -4.00 -6.94 13.26
CA ALA A 321 -4.66 -7.89 12.37
C ALA A 321 -3.69 -8.92 11.78
N ALA A 322 -2.48 -8.51 11.39
CA ALA A 322 -1.44 -9.41 10.92
C ALA A 322 -0.96 -10.36 12.02
N TRP A 323 -0.81 -9.86 13.24
CA TRP A 323 -0.43 -10.70 14.38
C TRP A 323 -1.48 -11.77 14.65
N GLU A 324 -2.76 -11.40 14.68
CA GLU A 324 -3.87 -12.34 14.83
C GLU A 324 -3.91 -13.36 13.70
N ALA A 325 -3.78 -12.93 12.45
CA ALA A 325 -3.83 -13.80 11.29
C ALA A 325 -2.70 -14.83 11.24
N TYR A 326 -1.49 -14.47 11.70
CA TYR A 326 -0.31 -15.34 11.61
C TYR A 326 0.06 -16.04 12.91
N ASN A 327 -0.29 -15.50 14.08
CA ASN A 327 0.28 -15.91 15.36
C ASN A 327 -0.76 -16.37 16.40
N ALA A 328 -2.06 -16.13 16.19
CA ALA A 328 -3.10 -16.59 17.10
C ALA A 328 -3.09 -18.11 17.27
N PRO A 329 -3.55 -18.65 18.43
CA PRO A 329 -3.48 -20.09 18.72
C PRO A 329 -4.22 -21.01 17.74
N ASN A 330 -5.15 -20.49 16.96
CA ASN A 330 -5.88 -21.23 15.92
C ASN A 330 -5.85 -20.46 14.59
N PRO A 331 -4.67 -20.30 13.96
CA PRO A 331 -4.58 -19.60 12.69
C PRO A 331 -5.28 -20.47 11.64
N GLN A 332 -6.46 -20.07 11.21
CA GLN A 332 -7.11 -20.67 10.04
C GLN A 332 -6.22 -20.40 8.83
N ALA A 333 -5.42 -21.42 8.51
CA ALA A 333 -4.62 -21.61 7.30
C ALA A 333 -4.21 -20.33 6.55
N SER A 334 -3.11 -19.74 6.93
CA SER A 334 -2.44 -18.80 6.05
C SER A 334 -1.88 -19.55 4.83
N SER A 335 -2.35 -19.23 3.65
CA SER A 335 -1.75 -19.62 2.37
C SER A 335 -0.44 -18.84 2.15
N GLY A 336 0.56 -19.07 2.98
CA GLY A 336 1.87 -18.41 2.96
C GLY A 336 2.91 -19.29 3.64
N PRO A 337 4.17 -18.84 3.78
CA PRO A 337 5.19 -19.56 4.53
C PRO A 337 4.66 -19.91 5.91
N LYS A 338 4.67 -21.21 6.24
CA LYS A 338 4.17 -21.71 7.53
C LYS A 338 5.02 -21.20 8.69
N GLY A 339 4.42 -21.03 9.84
CA GLY A 339 5.07 -20.66 11.09
C GLY A 339 4.77 -19.24 11.56
N ARG A 340 5.10 -18.98 12.81
CA ARG A 340 4.92 -17.68 13.48
C ARG A 340 5.69 -16.59 12.74
N LYS A 341 5.10 -15.39 12.61
CA LYS A 341 5.73 -14.23 11.97
C LYS A 341 6.08 -13.18 13.02
N LYS A 342 7.25 -12.55 12.86
CA LYS A 342 7.51 -11.28 13.54
C LYS A 342 6.80 -10.17 12.79
N ILE A 343 5.92 -9.46 13.47
CA ILE A 343 5.20 -8.32 12.89
C ILE A 343 6.01 -7.07 13.15
N ILE A 344 6.29 -6.32 12.08
CA ILE A 344 7.10 -5.10 12.12
C ILE A 344 6.31 -3.97 11.48
N ALA A 345 5.94 -2.97 12.28
CA ALA A 345 5.30 -1.75 11.81
C ALA A 345 6.34 -0.63 11.64
N ILE A 346 6.32 0.04 10.50
CA ILE A 346 7.20 1.15 10.14
C ILE A 346 6.31 2.37 9.89
N GLU A 347 6.24 3.25 10.87
CA GLU A 347 5.28 4.35 10.94
C GLU A 347 6.00 5.70 10.80
N GLY A 348 5.47 6.62 10.00
CA GLY A 348 5.83 8.03 10.14
C GLY A 348 5.26 8.57 11.47
N ASP A 349 5.96 9.52 12.08
CA ASP A 349 5.54 10.10 13.37
C ASP A 349 4.12 10.69 13.32
N SER A 350 3.77 11.34 12.24
CA SER A 350 2.42 11.87 12.02
C SER A 350 1.36 10.78 11.84
N ALA A 351 1.69 9.70 11.12
CA ALA A 351 0.80 8.55 10.94
C ALA A 351 0.57 7.81 12.25
N PHE A 352 1.63 7.55 12.99
CA PHE A 352 1.58 6.94 14.32
C PHE A 352 0.63 7.70 15.27
N GLY A 353 0.58 9.04 15.17
CA GLY A 353 -0.30 9.88 15.99
C GLY A 353 -1.80 9.58 15.84
N PHE A 354 -2.23 8.99 14.72
CA PHE A 354 -3.64 8.64 14.49
C PHE A 354 -4.10 7.39 15.26
N SER A 355 -3.21 6.44 15.51
CA SER A 355 -3.55 5.15 16.11
C SER A 355 -2.59 4.72 17.23
N GLY A 356 -1.77 5.63 17.75
CA GLY A 356 -0.73 5.31 18.75
C GLY A 356 -1.26 4.58 19.99
N MET A 357 -2.51 4.79 20.40
CA MET A 357 -3.13 4.10 21.53
C MET A 357 -3.41 2.61 21.27
N GLU A 358 -3.31 2.12 20.04
CA GLU A 358 -3.36 0.68 19.74
C GLU A 358 -2.21 -0.10 20.39
N VAL A 359 -1.18 0.59 20.84
CA VAL A 359 -0.09 -0.01 21.64
C VAL A 359 -0.62 -0.57 22.97
N GLU A 360 -1.65 0.04 23.57
CA GLU A 360 -2.34 -0.52 24.75
C GLU A 360 -2.97 -1.87 24.40
N THR A 361 -3.70 -1.94 23.29
CA THR A 361 -4.31 -3.19 22.81
C THR A 361 -3.23 -4.26 22.60
N MET A 362 -2.10 -3.91 21.96
CA MET A 362 -0.99 -4.85 21.78
C MET A 362 -0.42 -5.36 23.10
N ALA A 363 -0.24 -4.48 24.09
CA ALA A 363 0.30 -4.83 25.39
C ALA A 363 -0.67 -5.73 26.17
N ARG A 364 -1.95 -5.34 26.23
CA ARG A 364 -3.01 -6.09 26.92
C ARG A 364 -3.22 -7.48 26.32
N MET A 365 -3.07 -7.61 25.00
CA MET A 365 -3.23 -8.89 24.28
C MET A 365 -1.92 -9.69 24.16
N GLY A 366 -0.81 -9.21 24.73
CA GLY A 366 0.50 -9.92 24.68
C GLY A 366 1.09 -10.04 23.28
N MET A 367 0.85 -9.07 22.42
CA MET A 367 1.35 -9.06 21.04
C MET A 367 2.77 -8.50 20.98
N ASP A 368 3.74 -9.29 20.57
CA ASP A 368 5.16 -8.92 20.50
C ASP A 368 5.52 -8.15 19.21
N ILE A 369 4.74 -7.11 18.91
CA ILE A 369 4.90 -6.29 17.71
C ILE A 369 6.05 -5.30 17.90
N LEU A 370 6.94 -5.20 16.90
CA LEU A 370 8.00 -4.20 16.85
C LEU A 370 7.55 -3.01 15.99
N VAL A 371 7.54 -1.82 16.58
CA VAL A 371 7.11 -0.58 15.93
C VAL A 371 8.29 0.37 15.80
N PHE A 372 8.63 0.78 14.59
CA PHE A 372 9.55 1.88 14.31
C PHE A 372 8.74 3.14 14.03
N VAL A 373 8.92 4.18 14.85
CA VAL A 373 8.39 5.51 14.59
C VAL A 373 9.50 6.35 13.97
N ILE A 374 9.40 6.64 12.69
CA ILE A 374 10.36 7.45 11.94
C ILE A 374 10.02 8.92 12.19
N ASN A 375 10.77 9.54 13.08
CA ASN A 375 10.45 10.82 13.66
C ASN A 375 11.28 11.94 13.03
N ASN A 376 10.67 12.69 12.14
CA ASN A 376 11.22 13.91 11.54
C ASN A 376 10.47 15.19 11.98
N GLY A 377 9.57 15.10 12.97
CA GLY A 377 8.82 16.22 13.51
C GLY A 377 7.68 16.72 12.62
N GLY A 378 7.09 15.86 11.77
CA GLY A 378 5.92 16.24 10.98
C GLY A 378 5.66 15.43 9.72
N ILE A 379 4.65 15.85 8.96
CA ILE A 379 4.28 15.20 7.70
C ILE A 379 5.38 15.48 6.64
N TYR A 380 5.61 14.53 5.75
CA TYR A 380 6.63 14.54 4.68
C TYR A 380 8.06 14.67 5.22
N PHE A 381 8.61 15.89 5.25
CA PHE A 381 10.00 16.19 5.62
C PHE A 381 10.10 16.94 6.96
N GLY A 382 9.01 17.05 7.71
CA GLY A 382 8.94 17.89 8.89
C GLY A 382 8.90 19.40 8.53
N ASP A 383 9.12 20.24 9.54
CA ASP A 383 9.03 21.70 9.37
C ASP A 383 10.34 22.43 9.67
N SER A 384 11.07 22.01 10.69
CA SER A 384 12.20 22.74 11.27
C SER A 384 13.45 21.89 11.31
N LYS A 385 14.60 22.45 10.94
CA LYS A 385 15.89 21.72 10.93
C LYS A 385 16.54 21.62 12.31
N THR A 386 16.24 22.55 13.22
CA THR A 386 16.81 22.60 14.56
C THR A 386 15.75 22.92 15.58
N GLU A 387 16.01 22.56 16.84
CA GLU A 387 15.14 22.89 17.97
C GLU A 387 14.94 24.40 18.14
N LYS A 388 16.00 25.19 17.88
CA LYS A 388 15.94 26.65 17.94
C LYS A 388 14.97 27.20 16.92
N ASP A 389 15.09 26.78 15.65
CA ASP A 389 14.17 27.18 14.58
C ASP A 389 12.72 26.79 14.91
N TRP A 390 12.51 25.58 15.43
CA TRP A 390 11.19 25.11 15.84
C TRP A 390 10.61 25.97 16.96
N LYS A 391 11.39 26.30 18.01
CA LYS A 391 10.95 27.15 19.12
C LYS A 391 10.63 28.58 18.67
N GLU A 392 11.45 29.17 17.80
CA GLU A 392 11.20 30.49 17.23
C GLU A 392 9.88 30.52 16.44
N LYS A 393 9.63 29.51 15.60
CA LYS A 393 8.37 29.35 14.87
C LYS A 393 7.18 29.13 15.81
N GLN A 394 7.35 28.33 16.87
CA GLN A 394 6.31 28.11 17.88
C GLN A 394 5.91 29.43 18.57
N GLU A 395 6.88 30.25 18.97
CA GLU A 395 6.60 31.54 19.59
C GLU A 395 5.89 32.51 18.64
N ARG A 396 6.25 32.49 17.35
CA ARG A 396 5.53 33.24 16.32
C ARG A 396 4.09 32.79 16.19
N THR A 397 3.87 31.46 16.15
CA THR A 397 2.51 30.87 16.08
C THR A 397 1.65 31.32 17.27
N LYS A 398 2.21 31.33 18.49
CA LYS A 398 1.50 31.82 19.70
C LYS A 398 1.08 33.30 19.59
N ARG A 399 1.81 34.08 18.82
CA ARG A 399 1.50 35.50 18.56
C ARG A 399 0.60 35.72 17.34
N SER A 400 0.04 34.62 16.78
CA SER A 400 -0.75 34.65 15.52
C SER A 400 0.02 35.21 14.31
N GLU A 401 1.35 35.08 14.32
CA GLU A 401 2.24 35.38 13.22
C GLU A 401 2.52 34.11 12.40
N PRO A 402 2.95 34.20 11.12
CA PRO A 402 3.41 33.03 10.36
C PRO A 402 4.55 32.31 11.09
N GLY A 403 4.28 31.10 11.58
CA GLY A 403 5.17 30.29 12.41
C GLY A 403 5.26 28.85 11.95
N LEU A 404 4.95 27.90 12.85
CA LEU A 404 4.88 26.48 12.52
C LEU A 404 3.80 26.21 11.46
N ARG A 405 4.12 25.41 10.48
CA ARG A 405 3.17 24.95 9.45
C ARG A 405 2.17 23.95 10.04
N SER A 406 1.01 23.80 9.40
CA SER A 406 -0.06 22.90 9.88
C SER A 406 0.34 21.43 9.92
N TRP A 407 1.40 21.04 9.24
CA TRP A 407 1.93 19.68 9.27
C TRP A 407 3.09 19.46 10.25
N ALA A 408 3.51 20.52 10.99
CA ALA A 408 4.54 20.39 12.01
C ALA A 408 4.00 19.67 13.25
N LEU A 409 4.84 18.81 13.82
CA LEU A 409 4.62 18.19 15.12
C LEU A 409 5.55 18.80 16.18
N GLY A 410 5.44 18.33 17.42
CA GLY A 410 6.35 18.70 18.49
C GLY A 410 7.78 18.28 18.16
N TRP A 411 8.76 19.08 18.64
CA TRP A 411 10.16 18.75 18.46
C TRP A 411 10.53 17.47 19.22
N GLU A 412 11.00 16.46 18.52
CA GLU A 412 11.43 15.17 19.05
C GLU A 412 10.46 14.56 20.08
N VAL A 413 9.19 14.48 19.72
CA VAL A 413 8.17 13.85 20.57
C VAL A 413 8.60 12.46 20.99
N LYS A 414 8.46 12.15 22.29
CA LYS A 414 8.97 10.92 22.89
C LYS A 414 7.97 9.77 22.77
N TYR A 415 7.70 9.32 21.56
CA TYR A 415 6.72 8.25 21.26
C TYR A 415 7.05 6.92 21.96
N GLN A 416 8.31 6.62 22.20
CA GLN A 416 8.72 5.41 22.93
C GLN A 416 8.13 5.33 24.34
N LYS A 417 7.87 6.47 24.97
CA LYS A 417 7.27 6.51 26.32
C LYS A 417 5.80 6.06 26.33
N LEU A 418 5.12 6.08 25.19
CA LEU A 418 3.78 5.53 25.09
C LEU A 418 3.79 4.01 25.27
N ALA A 419 4.78 3.30 24.71
CA ALA A 419 4.93 1.87 24.95
C ALA A 419 5.18 1.57 26.43
N GLU A 420 6.09 2.32 27.08
CA GLU A 420 6.39 2.17 28.50
C GLU A 420 5.12 2.39 29.37
N ALA A 421 4.33 3.43 29.05
CA ALA A 421 3.06 3.73 29.74
C ALA A 421 2.00 2.63 29.58
N CYS A 422 2.03 1.89 28.47
CA CYS A 422 1.10 0.79 28.18
C CYS A 422 1.62 -0.59 28.62
N GLY A 423 2.80 -0.70 29.24
CA GLY A 423 3.39 -1.97 29.67
C GLY A 423 4.30 -2.65 28.63
N GLY A 424 4.65 -1.98 27.55
CA GLY A 424 5.64 -2.38 26.56
C GLY A 424 7.03 -1.82 26.87
N LEU A 425 7.91 -1.86 25.87
CA LEU A 425 9.27 -1.32 25.95
C LEU A 425 9.46 -0.17 24.95
N GLY A 426 10.35 0.76 25.28
CA GLY A 426 10.61 1.93 24.44
C GLY A 426 12.08 2.29 24.32
N PHE A 427 12.53 2.61 23.10
CA PHE A 427 13.87 3.11 22.82
C PHE A 427 13.79 4.40 22.01
N LEU A 428 14.59 5.39 22.41
CA LEU A 428 14.86 6.59 21.62
C LEU A 428 16.25 6.45 21.01
N VAL A 429 16.35 6.52 19.69
CA VAL A 429 17.62 6.27 18.97
C VAL A 429 17.95 7.40 18.01
N ARG A 430 19.25 7.72 17.90
CA ARG A 430 19.78 8.79 17.05
C ARG A 430 20.95 8.34 16.18
N THR A 431 21.60 7.22 16.52
CA THR A 431 22.76 6.71 15.80
C THR A 431 22.50 5.33 15.20
N PRO A 432 23.29 4.92 14.19
CA PRO A 432 23.18 3.59 13.60
C PRO A 432 23.31 2.47 14.63
N GLU A 433 24.26 2.60 15.55
CA GLU A 433 24.57 1.57 16.56
C GLU A 433 23.46 1.45 17.61
N GLU A 434 22.84 2.59 18.00
CA GLU A 434 21.65 2.58 18.87
C GLU A 434 20.48 1.91 18.17
N LEU A 435 20.26 2.21 16.89
CA LEU A 435 19.19 1.66 16.09
C LEU A 435 19.35 0.15 15.88
N GLU A 436 20.57 -0.32 15.59
CA GLU A 436 20.86 -1.74 15.47
C GLU A 436 20.54 -2.49 16.78
N ARG A 437 21.05 -2.01 17.93
CA ARG A 437 20.77 -2.62 19.24
C ARG A 437 19.28 -2.63 19.57
N ALA A 438 18.58 -1.52 19.33
CA ALA A 438 17.14 -1.42 19.54
C ALA A 438 16.34 -2.37 18.62
N THR A 439 16.78 -2.55 17.37
CA THR A 439 16.18 -3.48 16.41
C THR A 439 16.34 -4.93 16.89
N ILE A 440 17.53 -5.33 17.33
CA ILE A 440 17.79 -6.67 17.90
C ILE A 440 16.92 -6.90 19.15
N ALA A 441 16.91 -5.94 20.08
CA ALA A 441 16.09 -6.02 21.29
C ALA A 441 14.60 -6.16 20.96
N GLY A 442 14.08 -5.35 20.00
CA GLY A 442 12.68 -5.38 19.59
C GLY A 442 12.30 -6.64 18.85
N PHE A 443 13.19 -7.20 18.03
CA PHE A 443 12.95 -8.47 17.35
C PHE A 443 12.76 -9.62 18.35
N ASN A 444 13.54 -9.64 19.42
CA ASN A 444 13.51 -10.68 20.44
C ASN A 444 12.49 -10.42 21.57
N ALA A 445 11.94 -9.21 21.67
CA ALA A 445 10.96 -8.85 22.70
C ALA A 445 9.72 -9.74 22.62
N LYS A 446 9.10 -9.97 23.79
CA LYS A 446 7.84 -10.72 23.96
C LYS A 446 6.65 -9.81 24.30
N VAL A 447 6.88 -8.52 24.28
CA VAL A 447 5.90 -7.45 24.49
C VAL A 447 6.03 -6.45 23.34
N PRO A 448 5.03 -5.58 23.10
CA PRO A 448 5.18 -4.55 22.08
C PRO A 448 6.35 -3.63 22.41
N LEU A 449 7.11 -3.25 21.40
CA LEU A 449 8.27 -2.40 21.56
C LEU A 449 8.27 -1.28 20.52
N ILE A 450 8.41 -0.03 20.99
CA ILE A 450 8.55 1.14 20.13
C ILE A 450 10.01 1.59 20.06
N VAL A 451 10.56 1.66 18.86
CA VAL A 451 11.82 2.34 18.55
C VAL A 451 11.49 3.68 17.91
N ASN A 452 11.68 4.76 18.66
CA ASN A 452 11.53 6.14 18.18
C ASN A 452 12.82 6.58 17.52
N VAL A 453 12.86 6.63 16.20
CA VAL A 453 14.05 6.89 15.38
C VAL A 453 14.06 8.36 14.99
N ILE A 454 14.97 9.14 15.57
CA ILE A 454 15.14 10.55 15.19
C ILE A 454 15.91 10.63 13.88
N ILE A 455 15.28 11.22 12.87
CA ILE A 455 15.87 11.46 11.55
C ILE A 455 15.89 12.95 11.20
N GLN A 456 16.56 13.29 10.12
CA GLN A 456 16.64 14.66 9.61
C GLN A 456 15.25 15.25 9.35
N SER A 457 15.08 16.54 9.68
CA SER A 457 13.85 17.31 9.54
C SER A 457 14.09 18.61 8.76
N GLY A 458 13.01 19.19 8.20
CA GLY A 458 13.02 20.51 7.57
C GLY A 458 13.81 20.61 6.26
N GLY A 459 14.11 19.50 5.62
CA GLY A 459 14.80 19.44 4.33
C GLY A 459 13.90 18.89 3.23
N VAL A 460 14.09 19.39 2.00
CA VAL A 460 13.57 18.69 0.82
C VAL A 460 14.64 17.68 0.41
N GLU A 461 14.61 16.48 1.01
CA GLU A 461 15.36 15.37 0.45
C GLU A 461 14.75 15.05 -0.92
N LYS A 462 15.58 15.05 -1.97
CA LYS A 462 15.20 14.37 -3.22
C LYS A 462 15.13 12.89 -2.85
N ALA A 463 13.91 12.41 -2.60
CA ALA A 463 13.72 11.00 -2.31
C ALA A 463 14.32 10.19 -3.46
N VAL A 464 15.21 9.27 -3.12
CA VAL A 464 15.81 8.30 -4.04
C VAL A 464 14.75 7.30 -4.55
N SER A 465 13.50 7.41 -4.08
CA SER A 465 12.40 6.56 -4.52
C SER A 465 11.62 7.24 -5.65
N HIS A 466 11.49 6.56 -6.76
CA HIS A 466 10.75 6.98 -7.96
C HIS A 466 9.25 7.22 -7.74
N PHE A 467 8.73 7.07 -6.52
CA PHE A 467 7.35 7.33 -6.14
C PHE A 467 7.09 8.80 -5.77
N SER A 468 8.12 9.54 -5.35
CA SER A 468 7.95 10.88 -4.77
C SER A 468 7.85 12.02 -5.80
N ASP A 469 8.18 11.79 -7.07
CA ASP A 469 8.15 12.85 -8.09
C ASP A 469 6.77 13.52 -8.28
N LEU A 470 5.69 12.80 -7.96
CA LEU A 470 4.32 13.35 -8.04
C LEU A 470 3.96 14.22 -6.84
N LEU A 471 4.34 13.81 -5.63
CA LEU A 471 4.02 14.55 -4.40
C LEU A 471 4.89 15.81 -4.28
N VAL A 472 6.18 15.72 -4.58
CA VAL A 472 7.09 16.89 -4.57
C VAL A 472 6.66 17.93 -5.61
N SER A 473 6.23 17.49 -6.81
CA SER A 473 5.71 18.42 -7.82
C SER A 473 4.41 19.08 -7.37
N SER A 474 3.52 18.37 -6.68
CA SER A 474 2.25 18.91 -6.19
C SER A 474 2.45 19.87 -5.01
N VAL A 475 3.35 19.55 -4.09
CA VAL A 475 3.69 20.41 -2.94
C VAL A 475 4.44 21.66 -3.40
N LEU A 476 5.40 21.54 -4.33
CA LEU A 476 6.10 22.71 -4.92
C LEU A 476 5.15 23.60 -5.72
N ILE A 477 4.11 23.06 -6.35
CA ILE A 477 3.07 23.84 -7.03
C ILE A 477 2.21 24.58 -6.00
N LEU A 478 1.85 23.95 -4.88
CA LEU A 478 1.09 24.59 -3.80
C LEU A 478 1.93 25.67 -3.08
N ASP A 479 3.18 25.39 -2.73
CA ASP A 479 4.08 26.35 -2.09
C ASP A 479 4.33 27.57 -3.00
N ARG A 480 4.54 27.36 -4.31
CA ARG A 480 4.70 28.44 -5.27
C ARG A 480 3.40 29.23 -5.50
N ALA A 481 2.25 28.59 -5.40
CA ALA A 481 0.96 29.27 -5.47
C ALA A 481 0.70 30.15 -4.23
N LEU A 482 1.16 29.71 -3.05
CA LEU A 482 1.07 30.46 -1.80
C LEU A 482 2.10 31.61 -1.73
N ASP A 483 3.28 31.43 -2.32
CA ASP A 483 4.34 32.46 -2.38
C ASP A 483 4.13 33.51 -3.49
N GLY A 484 3.05 33.47 -4.25
CA GLY A 484 2.72 34.45 -5.29
C GLY A 484 3.67 34.49 -6.50
N LYS A 485 4.55 33.46 -6.67
CA LYS A 485 5.50 33.41 -7.79
C LYS A 485 4.86 32.75 -9.01
N SER A 486 4.77 33.47 -10.11
CA SER A 486 4.19 33.00 -11.37
C SER A 486 4.94 31.84 -11.99
N LEU A 487 4.22 30.81 -12.43
CA LEU A 487 4.73 29.70 -13.23
C LEU A 487 5.18 30.20 -14.61
N PRO A 488 6.36 29.86 -15.11
CA PRO A 488 6.74 30.17 -16.49
C PRO A 488 5.97 29.22 -17.46
N GLY A 489 5.18 29.81 -18.37
CA GLY A 489 4.76 29.16 -19.61
C GLY A 489 3.34 28.62 -19.71
N ARG A 490 2.32 29.22 -19.07
CA ARG A 490 0.92 29.03 -19.50
C ARG A 490 0.29 30.35 -19.89
N ARG A 491 -0.27 30.43 -21.13
CA ARG A 491 -1.12 31.54 -21.58
C ARG A 491 -2.26 31.70 -20.58
N ARG A 492 -2.42 32.92 -20.07
CA ARG A 492 -3.55 33.32 -19.20
C ARG A 492 -4.85 33.12 -19.94
N THR A 493 -5.66 32.19 -19.54
CA THR A 493 -7.11 32.28 -19.72
C THR A 493 -7.63 33.26 -18.69
N LYS A 494 -8.38 34.27 -19.13
CA LYS A 494 -8.98 35.29 -18.26
C LYS A 494 -9.81 34.61 -17.16
N PRO A 495 -9.74 35.07 -15.89
CA PRO A 495 -10.65 34.61 -14.87
C PRO A 495 -12.07 35.01 -15.23
N LEU A 496 -13.01 34.06 -15.16
CA LEU A 496 -14.43 34.37 -15.10
C LEU A 496 -14.66 35.18 -13.83
N MET A 497 -15.02 36.44 -14.01
CA MET A 497 -15.56 37.27 -12.93
C MET A 497 -16.95 36.72 -12.59
N ILE A 498 -17.10 36.22 -11.37
CA ILE A 498 -18.42 35.96 -10.79
C ILE A 498 -18.88 37.32 -10.25
N ASP A 499 -19.89 37.87 -10.90
CA ASP A 499 -20.53 39.12 -10.49
C ASP A 499 -21.44 38.82 -9.27
N ASP A 500 -21.23 39.54 -8.19
CA ASP A 500 -22.06 39.46 -6.97
C ASP A 500 -23.44 40.10 -7.24
N GLY A 501 -24.49 39.32 -7.25
CA GLY A 501 -25.81 39.86 -7.05
C GLY A 501 -26.95 39.28 -7.86
N LYS A 502 -27.89 38.71 -7.08
CA LYS A 502 -29.30 38.38 -7.36
C LYS A 502 -29.65 36.94 -7.71
N PHE A 503 -29.99 36.22 -6.66
CA PHE A 503 -30.95 35.14 -6.75
C PHE A 503 -32.33 35.72 -7.11
N THR A 504 -32.88 35.29 -8.24
CA THR A 504 -34.31 35.29 -8.49
C THR A 504 -34.73 33.88 -8.84
N GLU A 505 -35.63 33.37 -8.03
CA GLU A 505 -36.37 32.16 -8.30
C GLU A 505 -37.14 32.31 -9.64
N GLN A 506 -36.91 31.43 -10.59
CA GLN A 506 -37.92 30.89 -11.50
C GLN A 506 -37.25 29.98 -12.55
N GLY A 507 -37.72 28.76 -12.64
CA GLY A 507 -37.37 27.90 -13.76
C GLY A 507 -37.30 26.40 -13.46
N LEU A 508 -38.29 25.86 -12.73
CA LEU A 508 -38.60 24.44 -12.80
C LEU A 508 -39.35 24.16 -14.13
N CYS A 509 -39.03 22.99 -14.70
CA CYS A 509 -39.83 22.24 -15.68
C CYS A 509 -39.46 22.38 -17.14
N LYS A 510 -38.76 21.38 -17.69
CA LYS A 510 -39.38 20.40 -18.59
C LYS A 510 -38.41 19.29 -18.98
N GLN A 511 -38.79 18.12 -18.55
CA GLN A 511 -38.43 16.82 -19.09
C GLN A 511 -39.04 16.57 -20.46
N THR A 512 -38.58 15.50 -20.99
CA THR A 512 -39.06 14.59 -22.07
C THR A 512 -38.21 14.73 -23.34
N THR A 513 -37.63 13.71 -23.80
CA THR A 513 -37.85 12.27 -23.96
C THR A 513 -36.51 11.54 -24.01
#